data_cc2a8f04c55aeee8b145e0fa55aed254
#
_entry.id   cc2a8f04c55aeee8b145e0fa55aed254
#
_cell.length_a   1.000
_cell.length_b   1.000
_cell.length_c   1.000
_cell.angle_alpha   90.00
_cell.angle_beta   90.00
_cell.angle_gamma   90.00
#
_symmetry.space_group_name_H-M   'P 1'
#
loop_
_entity.id
_entity.type
_entity.pdbx_description
1 polymer ?
#
loop_
_entity_poly.entity_id
_entity_poly.type
_entity_poly.pdbx_seq_one_letter_code
_entity_poly.pdbx_strand_id
1 'polypeptide(L)'
;MLHYYYGTKERLFHEVFEAKLQLMGHALLQAFMKSHLPFMQRIEEGLRSHFDFLAANPGLPGFLLHEISAADSERMNRVRQPMFCLMQTVVGHLQPEVDELVRKGEIAPITCEDLIIDMVSLNVFYFVAGSLIDPFFVADPPQRAAFLERRKEENVRVIRQRLKL
;
A
#
# COMPACT_ATOMS: atom_id res chain seq x y z
N MET A 1 -8.51 13.82 29.61
CA MET A 1 -9.02 14.72 28.53
C MET A 1 -9.30 14.00 27.22
N LEU A 2 -8.49 13.06 26.72
CA LEU A 2 -8.73 12.27 25.50
C LEU A 2 -10.02 11.42 25.55
N HIS A 3 -10.35 10.80 26.67
CA HIS A 3 -11.58 10.02 26.87
C HIS A 3 -12.88 10.84 26.70
N TYR A 4 -12.83 12.14 26.93
CA TYR A 4 -13.99 13.01 26.80
C TYR A 4 -14.35 13.29 25.32
N TYR A 5 -13.34 13.35 24.45
CA TYR A 5 -13.55 13.64 23.03
C TYR A 5 -13.84 12.40 22.20
N TYR A 6 -13.26 11.24 22.51
CA TYR A 6 -13.30 10.05 21.66
C TYR A 6 -14.11 8.88 22.23
N GLY A 7 -14.64 9.01 23.46
CA GLY A 7 -15.53 8.06 24.13
C GLY A 7 -14.89 6.72 24.48
N THR A 8 -14.30 6.00 23.55
CA THR A 8 -13.62 4.74 23.76
C THR A 8 -12.26 4.70 23.06
N LYS A 9 -11.33 3.88 23.57
CA LYS A 9 -10.03 3.63 22.94
C LYS A 9 -10.17 3.12 21.50
N GLU A 10 -11.17 2.29 21.25
CA GLU A 10 -11.48 1.73 19.93
C GLU A 10 -11.87 2.81 18.92
N ARG A 11 -12.74 3.74 19.32
CA ARG A 11 -13.18 4.83 18.45
C ARG A 11 -12.01 5.73 18.07
N LEU A 12 -11.17 6.12 19.03
CA LEU A 12 -9.95 6.88 18.75
C LEU A 12 -9.04 6.14 17.75
N PHE A 13 -8.91 4.82 17.92
CA PHE A 13 -8.07 4.01 17.06
C PHE A 13 -8.60 3.98 15.62
N HIS A 14 -9.91 3.85 15.43
CA HIS A 14 -10.54 3.89 14.11
C HIS A 14 -10.38 5.26 13.42
N GLU A 15 -10.56 6.35 14.16
CA GLU A 15 -10.37 7.69 13.61
C GLU A 15 -8.91 7.93 13.17
N VAL A 16 -7.94 7.46 13.95
CA VAL A 16 -6.52 7.51 13.57
C VAL A 16 -6.25 6.64 12.34
N PHE A 17 -6.85 5.45 12.26
CA PHE A 17 -6.71 4.55 11.13
C PHE A 17 -7.28 5.18 9.84
N GLU A 18 -8.50 5.71 9.89
CA GLU A 18 -9.10 6.40 8.74
C GLU A 18 -8.26 7.59 8.27
N ALA A 19 -7.79 8.42 9.20
CA ALA A 19 -6.89 9.53 8.86
C ALA A 19 -5.60 9.06 8.19
N LYS A 20 -5.01 7.95 8.65
CA LYS A 20 -3.82 7.35 8.02
C LYS A 20 -4.11 6.80 6.63
N LEU A 21 -5.25 6.14 6.42
CA LEU A 21 -5.67 5.67 5.10
C LEU A 21 -5.90 6.82 4.14
N GLN A 22 -6.51 7.91 4.58
CA GLN A 22 -6.70 9.10 3.75
C GLN A 22 -5.35 9.71 3.34
N LEU A 23 -4.39 9.83 4.26
CA LEU A 23 -3.05 10.33 3.96
C LEU A 23 -2.33 9.42 2.94
N MET A 24 -2.39 8.12 3.12
CA MET A 24 -1.83 7.15 2.17
C MET A 24 -2.49 7.28 0.80
N GLY A 25 -3.82 7.31 0.77
CA GLY A 25 -4.61 7.44 -0.46
C GLY A 25 -4.26 8.71 -1.21
N HIS A 26 -4.13 9.83 -0.51
CA HIS A 26 -3.74 11.10 -1.10
C HIS A 26 -2.34 11.05 -1.73
N ALA A 27 -1.36 10.48 -1.01
CA ALA A 27 0.01 10.33 -1.50
C ALA A 27 0.08 9.43 -2.75
N LEU A 28 -0.66 8.30 -2.75
CA LEU A 28 -0.74 7.39 -3.89
C LEU A 28 -1.38 8.06 -5.11
N LEU A 29 -2.53 8.70 -4.92
CA LEU A 29 -3.20 9.42 -6.01
C LEU A 29 -2.31 10.50 -6.59
N GLN A 30 -1.62 11.28 -5.75
CA GLN A 30 -0.67 12.28 -6.25
C GLN A 30 0.44 11.67 -7.11
N ALA A 31 0.97 10.50 -6.73
CA ALA A 31 1.99 9.82 -7.54
C ALA A 31 1.42 9.37 -8.90
N PHE A 32 0.24 8.74 -8.90
CA PHE A 32 -0.38 8.23 -10.12
C PHE A 32 -0.93 9.33 -11.05
N MET A 33 -1.36 10.47 -10.52
CA MET A 33 -1.91 11.59 -11.29
C MET A 33 -0.86 12.50 -11.93
N LYS A 34 0.43 12.24 -11.79
CA LYS A 34 1.52 12.98 -12.46
C LYS A 34 1.55 12.70 -13.97
N SER A 35 0.56 13.17 -14.69
CA SER A 35 0.38 12.90 -16.14
C SER A 35 1.56 13.32 -17.04
N HIS A 36 2.46 14.17 -16.54
CA HIS A 36 3.69 14.57 -17.22
C HIS A 36 4.79 13.51 -17.15
N LEU A 37 4.65 12.50 -16.30
CA LEU A 37 5.60 11.39 -16.18
C LEU A 37 5.12 10.17 -16.96
N PRO A 38 6.05 9.38 -17.55
CA PRO A 38 5.73 8.09 -18.15
C PRO A 38 5.03 7.16 -17.15
N PHE A 39 4.13 6.31 -17.68
CA PHE A 39 3.35 5.37 -16.86
C PHE A 39 4.22 4.58 -15.86
N MET A 40 5.30 3.96 -16.34
CA MET A 40 6.21 3.18 -15.50
C MET A 40 6.79 3.99 -14.33
N GLN A 41 7.17 5.25 -14.57
CA GLN A 41 7.71 6.10 -13.50
C GLN A 41 6.64 6.43 -12.44
N ARG A 42 5.39 6.63 -12.84
CA ARG A 42 4.27 6.86 -11.91
C ARG A 42 3.99 5.63 -11.05
N ILE A 43 4.01 4.44 -11.66
CA ILE A 43 3.87 3.17 -10.93
C ILE A 43 5.01 3.00 -9.92
N GLU A 44 6.24 3.25 -10.31
CA GLU A 44 7.41 3.17 -9.42
C GLU A 44 7.33 4.18 -8.26
N GLU A 45 6.95 5.42 -8.54
CA GLU A 45 6.76 6.44 -7.50
C GLU A 45 5.62 6.07 -6.54
N GLY A 46 4.50 5.56 -7.06
CA GLY A 46 3.40 5.07 -6.25
C GLY A 46 3.83 3.92 -5.33
N LEU A 47 4.60 2.98 -5.86
CA LEU A 47 5.12 1.85 -5.10
C LEU A 47 6.07 2.30 -3.98
N ARG A 48 7.01 3.21 -4.27
CA ARG A 48 7.91 3.80 -3.26
C ARG A 48 7.14 4.57 -2.20
N SER A 49 6.21 5.43 -2.61
CA SER A 49 5.39 6.21 -1.67
C SER A 49 4.58 5.32 -0.72
N HIS A 50 4.01 4.23 -1.25
CA HIS A 50 3.29 3.25 -0.45
C HIS A 50 4.24 2.54 0.54
N PHE A 51 5.41 2.11 0.09
CA PHE A 51 6.39 1.46 0.95
C PHE A 51 6.89 2.40 2.07
N ASP A 52 7.24 3.64 1.74
CA ASP A 52 7.70 4.63 2.70
C ASP A 52 6.62 4.97 3.74
N PHE A 53 5.36 5.05 3.30
CA PHE A 53 4.23 5.20 4.21
C PHE A 53 4.13 4.04 5.20
N LEU A 54 4.26 2.80 4.74
CA LEU A 54 4.25 1.62 5.60
C LEU A 54 5.46 1.58 6.54
N ALA A 55 6.63 1.96 6.07
CA ALA A 55 7.85 2.05 6.88
C ALA A 55 7.70 3.09 8.01
N ALA A 56 7.02 4.20 7.74
CA ALA A 56 6.69 5.22 8.74
C ALA A 56 5.53 4.79 9.67
N ASN A 57 4.74 3.78 9.31
CA ASN A 57 3.58 3.29 10.07
C ASN A 57 3.58 1.75 10.16
N PRO A 58 4.63 1.10 10.70
CA PRO A 58 4.85 -0.34 10.57
C PRO A 58 3.79 -1.20 11.28
N GLY A 59 3.08 -0.66 12.26
CA GLY A 59 1.99 -1.37 12.94
C GLY A 59 0.66 -1.39 12.18
N LEU A 60 0.52 -0.57 11.13
CA LEU A 60 -0.74 -0.41 10.40
C LEU A 60 -1.18 -1.69 9.68
N PRO A 61 -0.32 -2.42 8.96
CA PRO A 61 -0.70 -3.67 8.31
C PRO A 61 -1.13 -4.76 9.28
N GLY A 62 -0.44 -4.90 10.42
CA GLY A 62 -0.81 -5.85 11.46
C GLY A 62 -2.18 -5.53 12.09
N PHE A 63 -2.43 -4.25 12.34
CA PHE A 63 -3.75 -3.79 12.80
C PHE A 63 -4.84 -4.11 11.78
N LEU A 64 -4.62 -3.80 10.52
CA LEU A 64 -5.57 -4.10 9.45
C LEU A 64 -5.92 -5.59 9.38
N LEU A 65 -4.92 -6.46 9.46
CA LEU A 65 -5.13 -7.90 9.52
C LEU A 65 -5.95 -8.34 10.73
N HIS A 66 -5.67 -7.76 11.88
CA HIS A 66 -6.44 -8.03 13.10
C HIS A 66 -7.92 -7.66 12.94
N GLU A 67 -8.22 -6.49 12.39
CA GLU A 67 -9.59 -6.03 12.15
C GLU A 67 -10.30 -6.89 11.09
N ILE A 68 -9.60 -7.30 10.03
CA ILE A 68 -10.15 -8.19 8.98
C ILE A 68 -10.42 -9.60 9.53
N SER A 69 -9.58 -10.09 10.44
CA SER A 69 -9.73 -11.41 11.05
C SER A 69 -10.76 -11.45 12.18
N ALA A 70 -11.17 -10.29 12.71
CA ALA A 70 -12.24 -10.22 13.69
C ALA A 70 -13.57 -10.61 13.03
N ALA A 71 -14.30 -11.55 13.64
CA ALA A 71 -15.60 -12.03 13.13
C ALA A 71 -16.75 -10.99 13.23
N ASP A 72 -16.42 -9.74 13.52
CA ASP A 72 -17.35 -8.64 13.70
C ASP A 72 -17.58 -7.90 12.36
N SER A 73 -18.78 -8.06 11.81
CA SER A 73 -19.18 -7.44 10.54
C SER A 73 -19.13 -5.91 10.57
N GLU A 74 -19.38 -5.29 11.72
CA GLU A 74 -19.36 -3.82 11.85
C GLU A 74 -17.92 -3.29 11.85
N ARG A 75 -17.00 -3.96 12.53
CA ARG A 75 -15.55 -3.66 12.47
C ARG A 75 -15.00 -3.82 11.06
N MET A 76 -15.35 -4.92 10.41
CA MET A 76 -14.97 -5.18 9.02
C MET A 76 -15.45 -4.06 8.08
N ASN A 77 -16.69 -3.61 8.22
CA ASN A 77 -17.25 -2.56 7.37
C ASN A 77 -16.57 -1.20 7.55
N ARG A 78 -16.16 -0.86 8.78
CA ARG A 78 -15.40 0.37 9.07
C ARG A 78 -14.04 0.44 8.36
N VAL A 79 -13.39 -0.70 8.19
CA VAL A 79 -12.13 -0.80 7.45
C VAL A 79 -12.39 -0.91 5.94
N ARG A 80 -13.33 -1.76 5.56
CA ARG A 80 -13.62 -2.11 4.18
C ARG A 80 -14.09 -0.92 3.35
N GLN A 81 -14.96 -0.07 3.91
CA GLN A 81 -15.55 1.02 3.15
C GLN A 81 -14.52 2.09 2.72
N PRO A 82 -13.65 2.64 3.60
CA PRO A 82 -12.59 3.55 3.19
C PRO A 82 -11.61 2.92 2.19
N MET A 83 -11.23 1.66 2.41
CA MET A 83 -10.35 0.92 1.49
C MET A 83 -10.99 0.74 0.11
N PHE A 84 -12.28 0.39 0.06
CA PHE A 84 -13.00 0.22 -1.18
C PHE A 84 -13.08 1.52 -1.98
N CYS A 85 -13.41 2.64 -1.34
CA CYS A 85 -13.43 3.95 -2.00
C CYS A 85 -12.06 4.33 -2.56
N LEU A 86 -10.99 4.11 -1.79
CA LEU A 86 -9.62 4.36 -2.25
C LEU A 86 -9.29 3.49 -3.47
N MET A 87 -9.56 2.20 -3.39
CA MET A 87 -9.26 1.25 -4.48
C MET A 87 -10.06 1.59 -5.74
N GLN A 88 -11.34 1.91 -5.63
CA GLN A 88 -12.14 2.35 -6.78
C GLN A 88 -11.55 3.59 -7.46
N THR A 89 -11.09 4.56 -6.66
CA THR A 89 -10.49 5.78 -7.21
C THR A 89 -9.18 5.47 -7.95
N VAL A 90 -8.31 4.66 -7.36
CA VAL A 90 -7.03 4.27 -7.97
C VAL A 90 -7.25 3.45 -9.24
N VAL A 91 -8.09 2.41 -9.17
CA VAL A 91 -8.43 1.58 -10.34
C VAL A 91 -9.06 2.42 -11.44
N GLY A 92 -10.08 3.22 -11.12
CA GLY A 92 -10.75 4.07 -12.11
C GLY A 92 -9.81 5.05 -12.81
N HIS A 93 -8.73 5.46 -12.14
CA HIS A 93 -7.72 6.33 -12.72
C HIS A 93 -6.70 5.58 -13.60
N LEU A 94 -6.26 4.40 -13.18
CA LEU A 94 -5.22 3.64 -13.88
C LEU A 94 -5.74 2.72 -14.98
N GLN A 95 -6.96 2.16 -14.82
CA GLN A 95 -7.52 1.15 -15.71
C GLN A 95 -7.47 1.53 -17.19
N PRO A 96 -7.95 2.74 -17.61
CA PRO A 96 -7.97 3.08 -19.03
C PRO A 96 -6.59 3.09 -19.66
N GLU A 97 -5.57 3.49 -18.90
CA GLU A 97 -4.20 3.56 -19.39
C GLU A 97 -3.54 2.18 -19.43
N VAL A 98 -3.77 1.35 -18.42
CA VAL A 98 -3.30 -0.05 -18.39
C VAL A 98 -3.86 -0.81 -19.58
N ASP A 99 -5.17 -0.71 -19.84
CA ASP A 99 -5.83 -1.38 -20.97
C ASP A 99 -5.25 -0.93 -22.31
N GLU A 100 -4.99 0.35 -22.45
CA GLU A 100 -4.41 0.92 -23.68
C GLU A 100 -2.97 0.46 -23.91
N LEU A 101 -2.13 0.45 -22.85
CA LEU A 101 -0.74 0.02 -22.94
C LEU A 101 -0.63 -1.49 -23.22
N VAL A 102 -1.50 -2.30 -22.62
CA VAL A 102 -1.59 -3.75 -22.94
C VAL A 102 -2.05 -3.94 -24.39
N ARG A 103 -3.08 -3.22 -24.83
CA ARG A 103 -3.59 -3.31 -26.19
C ARG A 103 -2.55 -2.93 -27.24
N LYS A 104 -1.68 -1.96 -26.95
CA LYS A 104 -0.57 -1.54 -27.81
C LYS A 104 0.64 -2.47 -27.76
N GLY A 105 0.69 -3.40 -26.80
CA GLY A 105 1.87 -4.22 -26.55
C GLY A 105 3.05 -3.41 -25.99
N GLU A 106 2.78 -2.33 -25.25
CA GLU A 106 3.81 -1.51 -24.61
C GLU A 106 4.18 -2.04 -23.23
N ILE A 107 3.27 -2.81 -22.60
CA ILE A 107 3.50 -3.57 -21.38
C ILE A 107 2.99 -5.00 -21.54
N ALA A 108 3.52 -5.91 -20.71
CA ALA A 108 3.07 -7.29 -20.67
C ALA A 108 1.60 -7.38 -20.24
N PRO A 109 0.83 -8.38 -20.72
CA PRO A 109 -0.57 -8.55 -20.34
C PRO A 109 -0.75 -8.63 -18.83
N ILE A 110 -1.56 -7.71 -18.31
CA ILE A 110 -1.93 -7.60 -16.90
C ILE A 110 -3.27 -6.86 -16.79
N THR A 111 -4.06 -7.18 -15.77
CA THR A 111 -5.20 -6.35 -15.37
C THR A 111 -4.77 -5.27 -14.40
N CYS A 112 -5.52 -4.18 -14.27
CA CYS A 112 -5.22 -3.14 -13.28
C CYS A 112 -5.33 -3.68 -11.86
N GLU A 113 -6.29 -4.56 -11.60
CA GLU A 113 -6.49 -5.23 -10.32
C GLU A 113 -5.28 -6.08 -9.94
N ASP A 114 -4.77 -6.90 -10.85
CA ASP A 114 -3.59 -7.74 -10.60
C ASP A 114 -2.36 -6.88 -10.34
N LEU A 115 -2.16 -5.80 -11.11
CA LEU A 115 -1.07 -4.86 -10.89
C LEU A 115 -1.12 -4.25 -9.47
N ILE A 116 -2.29 -3.83 -9.02
CA ILE A 116 -2.46 -3.24 -7.68
C ILE A 116 -2.24 -4.31 -6.60
N ILE A 117 -2.78 -5.52 -6.78
CA ILE A 117 -2.60 -6.63 -5.84
C ILE A 117 -1.11 -6.99 -5.73
N ASP A 118 -0.40 -7.09 -6.85
CA ASP A 118 1.04 -7.34 -6.87
C ASP A 118 1.82 -6.27 -6.08
N MET A 119 1.54 -4.98 -6.34
CA MET A 119 2.19 -3.86 -5.66
C MET A 119 1.92 -3.86 -4.15
N VAL A 120 0.67 -4.05 -3.75
CA VAL A 120 0.25 -4.06 -2.34
C VAL A 120 0.87 -5.26 -1.62
N SER A 121 0.80 -6.46 -2.22
CA SER A 121 1.33 -7.69 -1.63
C SER A 121 2.85 -7.61 -1.38
N LEU A 122 3.60 -7.12 -2.36
CA LEU A 122 5.05 -6.95 -2.24
C LEU A 122 5.43 -5.98 -1.11
N ASN A 123 4.68 -4.89 -0.96
CA ASN A 123 4.98 -3.89 0.05
C ASN A 123 4.50 -4.28 1.45
N VAL A 124 3.29 -4.84 1.56
CA VAL A 124 2.66 -5.11 2.86
C VAL A 124 3.28 -6.32 3.56
N PHE A 125 3.65 -7.37 2.82
CA PHE A 125 4.08 -8.64 3.39
C PHE A 125 5.19 -8.50 4.43
N TYR A 126 6.23 -7.69 4.14
CA TYR A 126 7.32 -7.49 5.08
C TYR A 126 6.84 -6.89 6.42
N PHE A 127 5.94 -5.91 6.38
CA PHE A 127 5.46 -5.25 7.61
C PHE A 127 4.52 -6.14 8.44
N VAL A 128 3.88 -7.11 7.80
CA VAL A 128 3.09 -8.14 8.51
C VAL A 128 3.99 -9.20 9.13
N ALA A 129 4.97 -9.68 8.38
CA ALA A 129 5.84 -10.78 8.76
C ALA A 129 7.17 -10.31 9.39
N GLY A 130 7.38 -9.00 9.59
CA GLY A 130 8.65 -8.43 10.00
C GLY A 130 9.22 -8.99 11.28
N SER A 131 8.39 -9.23 12.31
CA SER A 131 8.83 -9.86 13.56
C SER A 131 9.39 -11.29 13.36
N LEU A 132 8.93 -11.99 12.33
CA LEU A 132 9.45 -13.31 11.96
C LEU A 132 10.71 -13.19 11.08
N ILE A 133 10.79 -12.18 10.21
CA ILE A 133 11.83 -12.02 9.20
C ILE A 133 13.08 -11.35 9.78
N ASP A 134 12.91 -10.30 10.59
CA ASP A 134 14.01 -9.48 11.11
C ASP A 134 15.09 -10.31 11.84
N PRO A 135 14.78 -11.29 12.69
CA PRO A 135 15.79 -12.09 13.37
C PRO A 135 16.77 -12.83 12.43
N PHE A 136 16.38 -13.05 11.19
CA PHE A 136 17.22 -13.75 10.21
C PHE A 136 18.05 -12.79 9.35
N PHE A 137 17.62 -11.55 9.16
CA PHE A 137 18.19 -10.64 8.16
C PHE A 137 18.58 -9.27 8.69
N VAL A 138 18.22 -8.93 9.93
CA VAL A 138 18.40 -7.60 10.52
C VAL A 138 18.98 -7.73 11.93
N ALA A 139 20.26 -7.36 12.13
CA ALA A 139 20.91 -7.46 13.42
C ALA A 139 20.72 -6.21 14.30
N ASP A 140 20.59 -5.03 13.69
CA ASP A 140 20.55 -3.75 14.39
C ASP A 140 19.75 -2.69 13.62
N PRO A 141 19.41 -1.53 14.23
CA PRO A 141 18.62 -0.49 13.59
C PRO A 141 19.22 0.10 12.29
N PRO A 142 20.54 0.35 12.17
CA PRO A 142 21.15 0.76 10.92
C PRO A 142 20.98 -0.26 9.79
N GLN A 143 21.16 -1.54 10.07
CA GLN A 143 20.92 -2.62 9.10
C GLN A 143 19.45 -2.68 8.69
N ARG A 144 18.52 -2.42 9.63
CA ARG A 144 17.10 -2.36 9.32
C ARG A 144 16.80 -1.26 8.30
N ALA A 145 17.34 -0.07 8.48
CA ALA A 145 17.15 1.03 7.53
C ALA A 145 17.66 0.68 6.13
N ALA A 146 18.88 0.11 6.05
CA ALA A 146 19.47 -0.34 4.80
C ALA A 146 18.68 -1.50 4.16
N PHE A 147 18.17 -2.41 4.98
CA PHE A 147 17.32 -3.51 4.51
C PHE A 147 16.01 -2.99 3.91
N LEU A 148 15.32 -2.06 4.57
CA LEU A 148 14.06 -1.47 4.09
C LEU A 148 14.27 -0.76 2.75
N GLU A 149 15.34 0.03 2.63
CA GLU A 149 15.65 0.72 1.39
C GLU A 149 15.92 -0.26 0.23
N ARG A 150 16.75 -1.28 0.48
CA ARG A 150 17.00 -2.35 -0.49
C ARG A 150 15.71 -3.10 -0.86
N ARG A 151 14.84 -3.40 0.12
CA ARG A 151 13.57 -4.11 -0.12
C ARG A 151 12.62 -3.27 -0.97
N LYS A 152 12.53 -1.98 -0.72
CA LYS A 152 11.76 -1.03 -1.51
C LYS A 152 12.18 -1.06 -2.98
N GLU A 153 13.47 -0.91 -3.25
CA GLU A 153 13.98 -0.92 -4.62
C GLU A 153 13.87 -2.29 -5.29
N GLU A 154 13.94 -3.38 -4.51
CA GLU A 154 13.66 -4.72 -5.03
C GLU A 154 12.21 -4.88 -5.48
N ASN A 155 11.25 -4.38 -4.69
CA ASN A 155 9.83 -4.39 -5.06
C ASN A 155 9.57 -3.61 -6.35
N VAL A 156 10.20 -2.44 -6.49
CA VAL A 156 10.17 -1.65 -7.74
C VAL A 156 10.72 -2.46 -8.92
N ARG A 157 11.84 -3.14 -8.73
CA ARG A 157 12.46 -3.98 -9.78
C ARG A 157 11.54 -5.13 -10.19
N VAL A 158 10.89 -5.80 -9.24
CA VAL A 158 9.94 -6.89 -9.52
C VAL A 158 8.77 -6.39 -10.37
N ILE A 159 8.13 -5.29 -9.98
CA ILE A 159 7.01 -4.72 -10.75
C ILE A 159 7.47 -4.27 -12.15
N ARG A 160 8.62 -3.62 -12.25
CA ARG A 160 9.20 -3.24 -13.56
C ARG A 160 9.42 -4.47 -14.46
N GLN A 161 9.92 -5.57 -13.93
CA GLN A 161 10.11 -6.80 -14.70
C GLN A 161 8.77 -7.47 -15.05
N ARG A 162 7.78 -7.42 -14.16
CA ARG A 162 6.43 -7.94 -14.42
C ARG A 162 5.74 -7.23 -15.59
N LEU A 163 6.01 -5.94 -15.77
CA LEU A 163 5.41 -5.12 -16.81
C LEU A 163 6.21 -5.11 -18.14
N LYS A 164 7.43 -5.66 -18.18
CA LYS A 164 8.20 -5.77 -19.42
C LYS A 164 7.65 -6.87 -20.32
N LEU A 165 7.72 -6.64 -21.63
CA LEU A 165 7.47 -7.62 -22.66
C LEU A 165 8.61 -8.64 -22.73
#